data_086ce4db5f777ee81f38308f25c7f292
#
_entry.id   086ce4db5f777ee81f38308f25c7f292
#
_cell.length_a   1.000
_cell.length_b   1.000
_cell.length_c   1.000
_cell.angle_alpha   90.00
_cell.angle_beta   90.00
_cell.angle_gamma   90.00
#
_symmetry.space_group_name_H-M   'P 1'
#
loop_
_entity.id
_entity.type
_entity.pdbx_description
1 polymer ?
#
loop_
_entity_poly.entity_id
_entity_poly.type
_entity_poly.pdbx_seq_one_letter_code
_entity_poly.pdbx_strand_id
1 'polypeptide(L)'
;MRSTTTRDRGTFCTRARWAHAGLASALALAWLASGCGGRARSSGAGEDSAPTASVEVRHVEARMFPDAVRVPGQWRSAAEVVVTAPFAALVESLAPRIGDRIERGSTIGWLETRESLAAVRGAESLLRQATDSTARAEARQALTLAHRDLLRVPLAATASGTVLRRTAEPGAEVAEGGELLAIVPDGAVVFEAHVPLAAADRVAIGQHARIVMEGGAAAAATVQRRLPNASSPDQSALVWLSPGPGAPRDLLDRFGTASIEIGPPRRSAAVSDSALVEDDLTGECRVARVDSGGVAIWTVVRLGLAADGWHELLTPSLPPGTRVIVDGQRGLPDSIHVRVRP
;
A
#
# COMPACT_ATOMS: atom_id res chain seq x y z
N MET A 1 29.06 33.17 -18.49
CA MET A 1 29.26 32.66 -19.87
C MET A 1 28.42 31.41 -20.05
N ARG A 2 27.41 31.47 -20.97
CA ARG A 2 26.66 30.40 -21.69
C ARG A 2 26.13 29.20 -20.85
N SER A 3 24.89 29.21 -20.45
CA SER A 3 23.62 28.69 -21.09
C SER A 3 23.77 27.41 -21.92
N THR A 4 23.17 26.33 -21.46
CA THR A 4 22.52 25.37 -22.35
C THR A 4 21.32 24.74 -21.65
N THR A 5 20.17 25.15 -22.11
CA THR A 5 18.83 24.61 -21.91
C THR A 5 18.71 23.31 -22.70
N THR A 6 18.30 22.23 -22.08
CA THR A 6 17.81 21.05 -22.81
C THR A 6 16.36 20.78 -22.42
N ARG A 7 15.51 21.13 -23.35
CA ARG A 7 14.06 20.95 -23.43
C ARG A 7 13.84 19.56 -24.01
N ASP A 8 13.30 18.65 -23.24
CA ASP A 8 12.88 17.36 -23.79
C ASP A 8 11.37 17.36 -24.04
N ARG A 9 11.03 16.99 -25.27
CA ARG A 9 9.71 17.07 -25.86
C ARG A 9 8.96 15.76 -25.67
N GLY A 10 7.72 15.87 -25.30
CA GLY A 10 6.78 14.79 -25.21
C GLY A 10 6.58 14.04 -26.52
N THR A 11 6.45 12.76 -26.38
CA THR A 11 6.13 11.81 -27.46
C THR A 11 4.63 11.75 -27.67
N PHE A 12 4.20 12.30 -28.80
CA PHE A 12 2.85 12.17 -29.34
C PHE A 12 2.63 10.76 -29.88
N CYS A 13 1.57 10.13 -29.44
CA CYS A 13 1.09 8.86 -30.00
C CYS A 13 0.32 9.15 -31.31
N THR A 14 0.86 8.64 -32.39
CA THR A 14 0.37 8.81 -33.77
C THR A 14 -0.90 7.99 -34.04
N ARG A 15 -1.95 8.67 -34.46
CA ARG A 15 -3.13 8.09 -35.06
C ARG A 15 -2.79 7.52 -36.46
N ALA A 16 -3.02 6.24 -36.64
CA ALA A 16 -3.07 5.64 -37.96
C ALA A 16 -4.43 5.91 -38.62
N ARG A 17 -4.42 6.75 -39.66
CA ARG A 17 -5.54 6.94 -40.61
C ARG A 17 -5.42 5.89 -41.70
N TRP A 18 -6.46 5.08 -41.85
CA TRP A 18 -6.64 4.24 -43.04
C TRP A 18 -7.69 4.91 -43.94
N ALA A 19 -7.21 5.42 -45.04
CA ALA A 19 -8.01 5.86 -46.17
C ALA A 19 -8.12 4.68 -47.15
N HIS A 20 -9.33 4.33 -47.54
CA HIS A 20 -9.56 3.67 -48.82
C HIS A 20 -10.63 4.40 -49.56
N ALA A 21 -10.21 4.86 -50.71
CA ALA A 21 -10.97 5.51 -51.75
C ALA A 21 -11.54 4.48 -52.75
N GLY A 22 -12.66 4.84 -53.34
CA GLY A 22 -12.99 4.50 -54.71
C GLY A 22 -14.00 3.38 -54.88
N LEU A 23 -15.09 3.53 -55.45
CA LEU A 23 -15.42 3.85 -56.82
C LEU A 23 -16.93 3.76 -57.03
N ALA A 24 -17.43 4.70 -57.78
CA ALA A 24 -18.78 4.84 -58.29
C ALA A 24 -19.18 3.72 -59.26
N SER A 25 -20.49 3.43 -59.31
CA SER A 25 -21.18 3.19 -60.62
C SER A 25 -22.70 3.28 -60.46
N ALA A 26 -23.25 4.21 -61.15
CA ALA A 26 -24.68 4.43 -61.43
C ALA A 26 -25.20 3.45 -62.49
N LEU A 27 -26.50 3.17 -62.47
CA LEU A 27 -27.43 2.89 -63.58
C LEU A 27 -28.75 2.42 -62.96
N ALA A 28 -29.78 3.15 -62.87
CA ALA A 28 -30.76 3.64 -63.85
C ALA A 28 -31.83 2.61 -64.32
N LEU A 29 -33.07 3.10 -64.16
CA LEU A 29 -34.30 2.81 -64.88
C LEU A 29 -35.13 1.59 -64.50
N ALA A 30 -36.24 1.88 -63.83
CA ALA A 30 -37.62 1.90 -64.29
C ALA A 30 -38.20 0.56 -64.82
N TRP A 31 -39.37 0.20 -64.30
CA TRP A 31 -40.59 -0.13 -65.03
C TRP A 31 -41.76 -0.37 -64.11
N LEU A 32 -42.76 0.52 -64.12
CA LEU A 32 -44.19 0.40 -64.34
C LEU A 32 -45.00 -0.78 -63.74
N ALA A 33 -45.87 -0.35 -62.87
CA ALA A 33 -47.31 -0.56 -62.83
C ALA A 33 -47.91 -1.93 -63.30
N SER A 34 -48.60 -2.56 -62.40
CA SER A 34 -50.02 -2.94 -62.60
C SER A 34 -50.46 -3.96 -61.54
N GLY A 35 -51.61 -3.80 -60.99
CA GLY A 35 -52.30 -4.89 -60.38
C GLY A 35 -53.13 -4.58 -59.15
N CYS A 36 -54.35 -4.20 -59.42
CA CYS A 36 -55.49 -4.13 -58.49
C CYS A 36 -55.71 -5.36 -57.61
N GLY A 37 -56.26 -5.11 -56.45
CA GLY A 37 -57.28 -5.98 -55.85
C GLY A 37 -56.85 -6.81 -54.69
N GLY A 38 -57.31 -6.48 -53.55
CA GLY A 38 -57.27 -7.42 -52.47
C GLY A 38 -57.62 -6.88 -51.09
N ARG A 39 -58.91 -6.80 -50.80
CA ARG A 39 -59.52 -6.91 -49.47
C ARG A 39 -58.78 -6.35 -48.27
N ALA A 40 -59.30 -5.22 -47.82
CA ALA A 40 -59.10 -4.79 -46.44
C ALA A 40 -59.45 -5.92 -45.48
N ARG A 41 -58.39 -6.55 -44.90
CA ARG A 41 -58.52 -7.22 -43.63
C ARG A 41 -58.27 -6.19 -42.55
N SER A 42 -59.31 -5.88 -41.80
CA SER A 42 -59.19 -5.23 -40.53
C SER A 42 -58.27 -6.08 -39.66
N SER A 43 -56.98 -5.74 -39.65
CA SER A 43 -56.06 -6.23 -38.65
C SER A 43 -56.41 -5.46 -37.37
N GLY A 44 -56.91 -6.19 -36.40
CA GLY A 44 -57.17 -5.70 -35.06
C GLY A 44 -55.89 -4.96 -34.55
N ALA A 45 -56.12 -3.86 -33.90
CA ALA A 45 -55.11 -3.21 -33.07
C ALA A 45 -54.55 -4.21 -32.10
N GLY A 46 -53.47 -4.91 -32.51
CA GLY A 46 -52.57 -5.50 -31.55
C GLY A 46 -51.93 -4.31 -30.81
N GLU A 47 -52.24 -4.18 -29.56
CA GLU A 47 -51.45 -3.38 -28.64
C GLU A 47 -50.00 -3.73 -28.89
N ASP A 48 -49.23 -2.79 -29.38
CA ASP A 48 -47.82 -2.86 -29.59
C ASP A 48 -47.22 -2.89 -28.19
N SER A 49 -47.20 -4.10 -27.58
CA SER A 49 -46.52 -4.33 -26.30
C SER A 49 -45.07 -4.09 -26.57
N ALA A 50 -44.62 -2.85 -26.30
CA ALA A 50 -43.22 -2.50 -26.29
C ALA A 50 -42.45 -3.60 -25.54
N PRO A 51 -41.29 -4.05 -26.09
CA PRO A 51 -40.54 -5.15 -25.47
C PRO A 51 -40.19 -4.79 -24.03
N THR A 52 -40.87 -5.45 -23.08
CA THR A 52 -40.65 -5.21 -21.66
C THR A 52 -39.39 -5.93 -21.24
N ALA A 53 -38.36 -5.18 -20.91
CA ALA A 53 -37.09 -5.74 -20.43
C ALA A 53 -37.31 -6.46 -19.11
N SER A 54 -36.71 -7.65 -18.97
CA SER A 54 -36.76 -8.42 -17.73
C SER A 54 -35.57 -8.11 -16.86
N VAL A 55 -35.80 -7.61 -15.64
CA VAL A 55 -34.77 -7.09 -14.75
C VAL A 55 -34.84 -7.72 -13.34
N GLU A 56 -33.71 -7.81 -12.66
CA GLU A 56 -33.65 -8.13 -11.22
C GLU A 56 -33.53 -6.83 -10.41
N VAL A 57 -34.25 -6.74 -9.31
CA VAL A 57 -34.22 -5.55 -8.45
C VAL A 57 -33.76 -5.89 -7.04
N ARG A 58 -33.06 -4.95 -6.42
CA ARG A 58 -32.81 -4.90 -4.98
C ARG A 58 -33.35 -3.59 -4.39
N HIS A 59 -33.50 -3.58 -3.09
CA HIS A 59 -33.92 -2.38 -2.38
C HIS A 59 -32.70 -1.60 -1.92
N VAL A 60 -32.79 -0.27 -1.95
CA VAL A 60 -31.89 0.62 -1.23
C VAL A 60 -32.02 0.29 0.25
N GLU A 61 -30.90 -0.01 0.90
CA GLU A 61 -30.85 -0.34 2.32
C GLU A 61 -30.27 0.81 3.14
N ALA A 62 -30.63 0.91 4.41
CA ALA A 62 -29.94 1.78 5.34
C ALA A 62 -28.81 1.02 6.02
N ARG A 63 -27.57 1.33 5.70
CA ARG A 63 -26.38 0.68 6.23
C ARG A 63 -25.50 1.63 7.04
N MET A 64 -24.69 1.03 7.91
CA MET A 64 -23.69 1.77 8.69
C MET A 64 -22.40 1.83 7.86
N PHE A 65 -21.91 3.04 7.65
CA PHE A 65 -20.62 3.27 7.00
C PHE A 65 -19.63 3.84 8.00
N PRO A 66 -18.42 3.28 8.12
CA PRO A 66 -17.39 3.86 8.96
C PRO A 66 -16.97 5.23 8.38
N ASP A 67 -16.93 6.26 9.23
CA ASP A 67 -16.36 7.55 8.82
C ASP A 67 -14.83 7.44 8.94
N ALA A 68 -14.18 7.07 7.85
CA ALA A 68 -12.76 6.77 7.81
C ALA A 68 -12.06 7.42 6.60
N VAL A 69 -10.82 7.84 6.79
CA VAL A 69 -9.94 8.29 5.73
C VAL A 69 -9.00 7.15 5.31
N ARG A 70 -8.90 6.91 4.01
CA ARG A 70 -7.97 5.93 3.44
C ARG A 70 -6.75 6.65 2.90
N VAL A 71 -5.58 6.23 3.38
CA VAL A 71 -4.31 6.87 3.06
C VAL A 71 -3.21 5.84 2.82
N PRO A 72 -2.34 6.04 1.83
CA PRO A 72 -1.17 5.21 1.62
C PRO A 72 -0.13 5.48 2.69
N GLY A 73 0.76 4.53 2.88
CA GLY A 73 1.89 4.68 3.77
C GLY A 73 2.84 3.49 3.73
N GLN A 74 3.83 3.53 4.60
CA GLN A 74 4.88 2.53 4.70
C GLN A 74 5.21 2.25 6.16
N TRP A 75 5.53 1.00 6.47
CA TRP A 75 6.06 0.62 7.77
C TRP A 75 7.52 1.04 7.89
N ARG A 76 7.83 1.81 8.91
CA ARG A 76 9.19 2.33 9.16
C ARG A 76 9.60 2.14 10.61
N SER A 77 10.90 2.23 10.85
CA SER A 77 11.42 2.34 12.20
C SER A 77 11.31 3.78 12.69
N ALA A 78 10.64 3.97 13.82
CA ALA A 78 10.55 5.28 14.50
C ALA A 78 11.78 5.57 15.36
N ALA A 79 12.58 4.56 15.67
CA ALA A 79 13.81 4.67 16.45
C ALA A 79 14.78 3.54 16.10
N GLU A 80 16.06 3.85 16.12
CA GLU A 80 17.14 2.90 15.97
C GLU A 80 18.09 3.01 17.17
N VAL A 81 18.56 1.86 17.65
CA VAL A 81 19.60 1.79 18.67
C VAL A 81 20.86 1.26 18.02
N VAL A 82 21.88 2.08 18.00
CA VAL A 82 23.19 1.74 17.45
C VAL A 82 24.02 1.10 18.56
N VAL A 83 24.55 -0.10 18.30
CA VAL A 83 25.53 -0.76 19.14
C VAL A 83 26.91 -0.37 18.65
N THR A 84 27.69 0.26 19.51
CA THR A 84 29.03 0.75 19.19
C THR A 84 30.11 0.01 19.95
N ALA A 85 31.33 0.05 19.44
CA ALA A 85 32.51 -0.49 20.12
C ALA A 85 32.86 0.41 21.32
N PRO A 86 32.99 -0.15 22.56
CA PRO A 86 33.30 0.62 23.76
C PRO A 86 34.77 1.08 23.83
N PHE A 87 35.63 0.53 23.00
CA PHE A 87 37.06 0.84 22.85
C PHE A 87 37.54 0.43 21.46
N ALA A 88 38.71 0.86 21.07
CA ALA A 88 39.34 0.45 19.80
C ALA A 88 39.67 -1.06 19.85
N ALA A 89 39.07 -1.84 18.93
CA ALA A 89 39.11 -3.28 18.98
C ALA A 89 39.15 -3.93 17.59
N LEU A 90 39.54 -5.22 17.56
CA LEU A 90 39.23 -6.12 16.47
C LEU A 90 37.93 -6.86 16.80
N VAL A 91 37.03 -6.95 15.84
CA VAL A 91 35.82 -7.78 15.95
C VAL A 91 36.23 -9.24 15.74
N GLU A 92 36.30 -10.01 16.82
CA GLU A 92 36.60 -11.44 16.73
C GLU A 92 35.40 -12.20 16.14
N SER A 93 34.22 -11.90 16.68
CA SER A 93 32.96 -12.48 16.20
C SER A 93 31.79 -11.52 16.39
N LEU A 94 30.82 -11.60 15.48
CA LEU A 94 29.56 -10.90 15.58
C LEU A 94 28.49 -11.86 15.03
N ALA A 95 27.74 -12.49 15.93
CA ALA A 95 26.82 -13.58 15.57
C ALA A 95 25.57 -13.12 14.83
N PRO A 96 24.88 -12.00 15.22
CA PRO A 96 23.62 -11.63 14.62
C PRO A 96 23.77 -11.19 13.17
N ARG A 97 22.78 -11.60 12.35
CA ARG A 97 22.63 -11.19 10.95
C ARG A 97 21.48 -10.19 10.83
N ILE A 98 21.42 -9.49 9.71
CA ILE A 98 20.29 -8.63 9.38
C ILE A 98 19.01 -9.46 9.39
N GLY A 99 17.98 -8.96 10.09
CA GLY A 99 16.70 -9.64 10.29
C GLY A 99 16.63 -10.53 11.56
N ASP A 100 17.77 -10.84 12.20
CA ASP A 100 17.76 -11.63 13.43
C ASP A 100 17.16 -10.85 14.60
N ARG A 101 16.43 -11.56 15.45
CA ARG A 101 15.93 -11.02 16.72
C ARG A 101 16.95 -11.23 17.81
N ILE A 102 17.20 -10.19 18.58
CA ILE A 102 18.10 -10.20 19.72
C ILE A 102 17.41 -9.71 20.98
N GLU A 103 17.89 -10.16 22.13
CA GLU A 103 17.39 -9.75 23.44
C GLU A 103 18.41 -8.84 24.12
N ARG A 104 17.93 -7.84 24.84
CA ARG A 104 18.78 -6.95 25.64
C ARG A 104 19.62 -7.75 26.61
N GLY A 105 20.92 -7.47 26.65
CA GLY A 105 21.90 -8.13 27.53
C GLY A 105 22.43 -9.46 26.99
N SER A 106 21.90 -10.00 25.89
CA SER A 106 22.48 -11.19 25.26
C SER A 106 23.85 -10.87 24.67
N THR A 107 24.78 -11.83 24.76
CA THR A 107 26.09 -11.69 24.10
C THR A 107 25.91 -11.88 22.61
N ILE A 108 26.21 -10.84 21.83
CA ILE A 108 26.06 -10.80 20.38
C ILE A 108 27.39 -10.94 19.63
N GLY A 109 28.52 -10.86 20.33
CA GLY A 109 29.84 -10.99 19.74
C GLY A 109 30.96 -10.88 20.76
N TRP A 110 32.17 -10.89 20.25
CA TRP A 110 33.41 -10.77 21.03
C TRP A 110 34.33 -9.78 20.37
N LEU A 111 34.95 -8.93 21.18
CA LEU A 111 35.91 -7.93 20.79
C LEU A 111 37.28 -8.24 21.41
N GLU A 112 38.35 -8.09 20.64
CA GLU A 112 39.73 -8.21 21.13
C GLU A 112 40.34 -6.79 21.23
N THR A 113 40.98 -6.50 22.38
CA THR A 113 41.57 -5.17 22.54
C THR A 113 42.78 -4.97 21.62
N ARG A 114 42.97 -3.76 21.14
CA ARG A 114 44.06 -3.42 20.21
C ARG A 114 45.45 -3.65 20.85
N GLU A 115 45.57 -3.37 22.18
CA GLU A 115 46.83 -3.55 22.91
C GLU A 115 47.20 -5.03 22.97
N SER A 116 46.27 -5.91 23.36
CA SER A 116 46.58 -7.34 23.47
C SER A 116 46.86 -7.97 22.10
N LEU A 117 46.19 -7.52 21.03
CA LEU A 117 46.52 -7.92 19.66
C LEU A 117 47.89 -7.46 19.22
N ALA A 118 48.30 -6.23 19.57
CA ALA A 118 49.64 -5.74 19.26
C ALA A 118 50.73 -6.56 19.96
N ALA A 119 50.47 -6.98 21.18
CA ALA A 119 51.37 -7.89 21.93
C ALA A 119 51.53 -9.25 21.22
N VAL A 120 50.42 -9.86 20.76
CA VAL A 120 50.46 -11.13 19.98
C VAL A 120 51.22 -10.96 18.67
N ARG A 121 50.89 -9.91 17.88
CA ARG A 121 51.57 -9.63 16.60
C ARG A 121 53.05 -9.35 16.80
N GLY A 122 53.44 -8.66 17.89
CA GLY A 122 54.83 -8.43 18.29
C GLY A 122 55.58 -9.76 18.57
N ALA A 123 54.95 -10.61 19.37
CA ALA A 123 55.53 -11.92 19.71
C ALA A 123 55.65 -12.85 18.50
N GLU A 124 54.67 -12.84 17.57
CA GLU A 124 54.76 -13.56 16.29
C GLU A 124 55.89 -13.03 15.43
N SER A 125 56.09 -11.71 15.40
CA SER A 125 57.20 -11.11 14.64
C SER A 125 58.55 -11.54 15.20
N LEU A 126 58.73 -11.55 16.53
CA LEU A 126 59.93 -12.09 17.18
C LEU A 126 60.16 -13.53 16.80
N LEU A 127 59.13 -14.38 16.81
CA LEU A 127 59.25 -15.79 16.41
C LEU A 127 59.66 -15.95 14.97
N ARG A 128 59.16 -15.14 14.03
CA ARG A 128 59.56 -15.16 12.61
C ARG A 128 61.01 -14.72 12.43
N GLN A 129 61.53 -13.81 13.27
CA GLN A 129 62.88 -13.24 13.16
C GLN A 129 63.92 -14.08 13.89
N ALA A 130 63.52 -15.04 14.73
CA ALA A 130 64.45 -15.88 15.54
C ALA A 130 65.31 -16.76 14.64
N THR A 131 66.65 -16.56 14.70
CA THR A 131 67.63 -17.22 13.84
C THR A 131 68.20 -18.50 14.47
N ASP A 132 68.27 -18.58 15.80
CA ASP A 132 68.80 -19.73 16.54
C ASP A 132 67.73 -20.44 17.40
N SER A 133 68.11 -21.58 17.97
CA SER A 133 67.20 -22.43 18.80
C SER A 133 66.78 -21.77 20.12
N THR A 134 67.64 -20.98 20.74
CA THR A 134 67.37 -20.32 22.01
C THR A 134 66.42 -19.13 21.79
N ALA A 135 66.74 -18.28 20.86
CA ALA A 135 65.85 -17.16 20.49
C ALA A 135 64.48 -17.62 20.06
N ARG A 136 64.42 -18.79 19.35
CA ARG A 136 63.13 -19.39 18.94
C ARG A 136 62.32 -19.94 20.13
N ALA A 137 63.01 -20.50 21.13
CA ALA A 137 62.34 -20.96 22.35
C ALA A 137 61.78 -19.80 23.19
N GLU A 138 62.55 -18.74 23.35
CA GLU A 138 62.12 -17.51 24.04
C GLU A 138 60.95 -16.85 23.32
N ALA A 139 60.99 -16.72 22.00
CA ALA A 139 59.92 -16.14 21.21
C ALA A 139 58.62 -16.96 21.26
N ARG A 140 58.71 -18.30 21.29
CA ARG A 140 57.55 -19.17 21.53
C ARG A 140 56.94 -18.98 22.90
N GLN A 141 57.76 -18.84 23.95
CA GLN A 141 57.28 -18.54 25.28
C GLN A 141 56.60 -17.20 25.35
N ALA A 142 57.15 -16.13 24.73
CA ALA A 142 56.54 -14.84 24.64
C ALA A 142 55.20 -14.88 23.91
N LEU A 143 55.11 -15.63 22.81
CA LEU A 143 53.85 -15.80 22.05
C LEU A 143 52.78 -16.53 22.90
N THR A 144 53.18 -17.56 23.66
CA THR A 144 52.28 -18.30 24.53
C THR A 144 51.72 -17.38 25.65
N LEU A 145 52.56 -16.53 26.24
CA LEU A 145 52.13 -15.54 27.20
C LEU A 145 51.17 -14.48 26.58
N ALA A 146 51.53 -13.95 25.41
CA ALA A 146 50.69 -12.98 24.71
C ALA A 146 49.29 -13.53 24.35
N HIS A 147 49.25 -14.81 23.95
CA HIS A 147 47.94 -15.47 23.73
C HIS A 147 47.14 -15.71 24.98
N ARG A 148 47.80 -16.03 26.10
CA ARG A 148 47.13 -16.19 27.39
C ARG A 148 46.55 -14.88 27.91
N ASP A 149 47.26 -13.78 27.65
CA ASP A 149 46.91 -12.43 28.12
C ASP A 149 46.04 -11.68 27.08
N LEU A 150 45.65 -12.35 25.99
CA LEU A 150 44.72 -11.77 25.00
C LEU A 150 43.36 -11.50 25.64
N LEU A 151 43.02 -10.21 25.73
CA LEU A 151 41.80 -9.78 26.39
C LEU A 151 40.64 -9.82 25.41
N ARG A 152 39.69 -10.72 25.66
CA ARG A 152 38.43 -10.87 24.95
C ARG A 152 37.30 -10.28 25.76
N VAL A 153 36.56 -9.34 25.18
CA VAL A 153 35.44 -8.68 25.85
C VAL A 153 34.14 -9.04 25.16
N PRO A 154 33.14 -9.58 25.90
CA PRO A 154 31.85 -9.87 25.31
C PRO A 154 31.12 -8.56 24.95
N LEU A 155 30.57 -8.54 23.75
CA LEU A 155 29.68 -7.48 23.30
C LEU A 155 28.24 -7.87 23.61
N ALA A 156 27.57 -7.09 24.46
CA ALA A 156 26.17 -7.31 24.83
C ALA A 156 25.24 -6.40 24.05
N ALA A 157 24.06 -6.91 23.69
CA ALA A 157 23.01 -6.12 23.07
C ALA A 157 22.46 -5.08 24.05
N THR A 158 22.34 -3.84 23.61
CA THR A 158 21.86 -2.71 24.43
C THR A 158 20.33 -2.61 24.46
N ALA A 159 19.64 -3.21 23.46
CA ALA A 159 18.17 -3.25 23.36
C ALA A 159 17.70 -4.61 22.85
N SER A 160 16.44 -4.96 23.17
CA SER A 160 15.73 -6.05 22.49
C SER A 160 15.11 -5.55 21.22
N GLY A 161 15.18 -6.32 20.12
CA GLY A 161 14.64 -5.92 18.84
C GLY A 161 15.17 -6.75 17.67
N THR A 162 15.02 -6.21 16.46
CA THR A 162 15.47 -6.84 15.22
C THR A 162 16.68 -6.08 14.66
N VAL A 163 17.69 -6.82 14.21
CA VAL A 163 18.88 -6.21 13.57
C VAL A 163 18.49 -5.62 12.22
N LEU A 164 18.64 -4.31 12.08
CA LEU A 164 18.34 -3.58 10.85
C LEU A 164 19.52 -3.59 9.88
N ARG A 165 20.71 -3.30 10.39
CA ARG A 165 21.94 -3.31 9.60
C ARG A 165 23.13 -3.76 10.44
N ARG A 166 24.12 -4.26 9.77
CA ARG A 166 25.38 -4.70 10.34
C ARG A 166 26.49 -3.96 9.58
N THR A 167 27.26 -3.16 10.32
CA THR A 167 28.32 -2.31 9.76
C THR A 167 29.69 -2.95 9.90
N ALA A 168 29.90 -3.69 10.99
CA ALA A 168 31.17 -4.38 11.20
C ALA A 168 31.09 -5.88 10.90
N GLU A 169 32.15 -6.40 10.33
CA GLU A 169 32.33 -7.82 10.04
C GLU A 169 33.42 -8.45 10.93
N PRO A 170 33.38 -9.77 11.21
CA PRO A 170 34.46 -10.46 11.88
C PRO A 170 35.79 -10.21 11.17
N GLY A 171 36.83 -9.85 11.93
CA GLY A 171 38.14 -9.47 11.40
C GLY A 171 38.31 -7.97 11.13
N ALA A 172 37.24 -7.16 11.26
CA ALA A 172 37.33 -5.72 11.08
C ALA A 172 37.95 -5.03 12.30
N GLU A 173 38.83 -4.07 12.08
CA GLU A 173 39.30 -3.17 13.13
C GLU A 173 38.31 -1.99 13.26
N VAL A 174 37.84 -1.72 14.47
CA VAL A 174 36.90 -0.65 14.79
C VAL A 174 37.51 0.32 15.79
N ALA A 175 37.25 1.61 15.61
CA ALA A 175 37.63 2.63 16.58
C ALA A 175 36.63 2.64 17.76
N GLU A 176 37.05 3.24 18.88
CA GLU A 176 36.13 3.56 19.98
C GLU A 176 34.93 4.39 19.45
N GLY A 177 33.71 4.00 19.84
CA GLY A 177 32.48 4.61 19.36
C GLY A 177 32.05 4.18 17.93
N GLY A 178 32.87 3.36 17.25
CA GLY A 178 32.54 2.83 15.92
C GLY A 178 31.29 1.98 15.92
N GLU A 179 30.42 2.15 14.93
CA GLU A 179 29.17 1.39 14.81
C GLU A 179 29.45 -0.08 14.41
N LEU A 180 28.86 -0.99 15.16
CA LEU A 180 28.95 -2.43 14.90
C LEU A 180 27.68 -2.95 14.21
N LEU A 181 26.53 -2.65 14.76
CA LEU A 181 25.22 -2.94 14.18
C LEU A 181 24.16 -1.97 14.70
N ALA A 182 23.02 -1.90 14.00
CA ALA A 182 21.86 -1.14 14.43
C ALA A 182 20.67 -2.06 14.63
N ILE A 183 19.91 -1.78 15.70
CA ILE A 183 18.75 -2.54 16.13
C ILE A 183 17.52 -1.64 16.04
N VAL A 184 16.43 -2.18 15.49
CA VAL A 184 15.09 -1.60 15.65
C VAL A 184 14.50 -2.18 16.92
N PRO A 185 14.30 -1.36 17.98
CA PRO A 185 13.73 -1.85 19.22
C PRO A 185 12.31 -2.39 19.05
N ASP A 186 11.92 -3.33 19.90
CA ASP A 186 10.55 -3.79 19.98
C ASP A 186 9.60 -2.62 20.25
N GLY A 187 8.51 -2.53 19.46
CA GLY A 187 7.55 -1.43 19.54
C GLY A 187 7.98 -0.13 18.85
N ALA A 188 9.17 -0.07 18.26
CA ALA A 188 9.61 1.09 17.48
C ALA A 188 9.18 1.05 16.00
N VAL A 189 8.46 0.00 15.58
CA VAL A 189 7.92 -0.07 14.21
C VAL A 189 6.59 0.67 14.17
N VAL A 190 6.47 1.62 13.25
CA VAL A 190 5.26 2.42 13.02
C VAL A 190 4.89 2.41 11.55
N PHE A 191 3.61 2.54 11.27
CA PHE A 191 3.14 2.81 9.92
C PHE A 191 3.09 4.33 9.71
N GLU A 192 3.89 4.82 8.80
CA GLU A 192 3.96 6.22 8.43
C GLU A 192 2.95 6.49 7.31
N ALA A 193 1.86 7.18 7.65
CA ALA A 193 0.76 7.47 6.75
C ALA A 193 0.77 8.94 6.32
N HIS A 194 0.54 9.20 5.04
CA HIS A 194 0.44 10.52 4.45
C HIS A 194 -1.03 10.95 4.34
N VAL A 195 -1.50 11.71 5.33
CA VAL A 195 -2.91 12.15 5.42
C VAL A 195 -3.06 13.51 4.74
N PRO A 196 -3.97 13.66 3.74
CA PRO A 196 -4.26 14.97 3.14
C PRO A 196 -4.64 16.01 4.20
N LEU A 197 -4.16 17.25 4.07
CA LEU A 197 -4.43 18.31 5.07
C LEU A 197 -5.92 18.52 5.31
N ALA A 198 -6.77 18.39 4.30
CA ALA A 198 -8.22 18.50 4.43
C ALA A 198 -8.84 17.48 5.42
N ALA A 199 -8.19 16.34 5.64
CA ALA A 199 -8.63 15.32 6.57
C ALA A 199 -7.80 15.31 7.87
N ALA A 200 -6.62 15.91 7.86
CA ALA A 200 -5.64 15.82 8.95
C ALA A 200 -6.16 16.39 10.28
N ASP A 201 -7.00 17.44 10.24
CA ASP A 201 -7.58 18.04 11.44
C ASP A 201 -8.59 17.14 12.15
N ARG A 202 -9.14 16.14 11.44
CA ARG A 202 -10.05 15.13 11.99
C ARG A 202 -9.31 13.91 12.55
N VAL A 203 -8.01 13.78 12.27
CA VAL A 203 -7.19 12.69 12.79
C VAL A 203 -6.68 13.06 14.17
N ALA A 204 -7.06 12.29 15.18
CA ALA A 204 -6.68 12.47 16.57
C ALA A 204 -5.89 11.26 17.09
N ILE A 205 -5.01 11.51 18.07
CA ILE A 205 -4.26 10.44 18.75
C ILE A 205 -5.26 9.51 19.45
N GLY A 206 -5.01 8.21 19.36
CA GLY A 206 -5.85 7.15 19.93
C GLY A 206 -6.94 6.61 19.00
N GLN A 207 -7.18 7.21 17.85
CA GLN A 207 -8.13 6.68 16.86
C GLN A 207 -7.66 5.33 16.33
N HIS A 208 -8.64 4.45 16.08
CA HIS A 208 -8.38 3.15 15.50
C HIS A 208 -8.14 3.25 13.99
N ALA A 209 -7.29 2.36 13.51
CA ALA A 209 -7.02 2.22 12.09
C ALA A 209 -6.89 0.75 11.71
N ARG A 210 -7.19 0.45 10.47
CA ARG A 210 -6.93 -0.85 9.84
C ARG A 210 -5.96 -0.63 8.68
N ILE A 211 -4.85 -1.33 8.70
CA ILE A 211 -3.83 -1.25 7.65
C ILE A 211 -3.91 -2.53 6.83
N VAL A 212 -4.09 -2.38 5.53
CA VAL A 212 -4.06 -3.49 4.55
C VAL A 212 -2.76 -3.36 3.78
N MET A 213 -1.92 -4.38 3.90
CA MET A 213 -0.62 -4.45 3.22
C MET A 213 -0.77 -5.02 1.80
N GLU A 214 0.18 -4.74 0.94
CA GLU A 214 0.30 -5.43 -0.34
C GLU A 214 0.40 -6.94 -0.08
N GLY A 215 -0.42 -7.73 -0.81
CA GLY A 215 -0.58 -9.18 -0.53
C GLY A 215 -1.76 -9.54 0.37
N GLY A 216 -2.57 -8.54 0.80
CA GLY A 216 -3.87 -8.77 1.46
C GLY A 216 -3.81 -8.99 2.98
N ALA A 217 -2.62 -9.09 3.57
CA ALA A 217 -2.51 -9.17 5.03
C ALA A 217 -2.96 -7.85 5.68
N ALA A 218 -3.71 -7.96 6.77
CA ALA A 218 -4.23 -6.79 7.48
C ALA A 218 -3.75 -6.75 8.93
N ALA A 219 -3.49 -5.54 9.44
CA ALA A 219 -3.12 -5.28 10.82
C ALA A 219 -4.04 -4.21 11.41
N ALA A 220 -4.47 -4.41 12.66
CA ALA A 220 -5.05 -3.33 13.45
C ALA A 220 -3.94 -2.38 13.87
N ALA A 221 -4.26 -1.10 13.97
CA ALA A 221 -3.32 -0.07 14.41
C ALA A 221 -4.06 1.05 15.15
N THR A 222 -3.29 1.89 15.82
CA THR A 222 -3.82 3.06 16.54
C THR A 222 -2.96 4.27 16.22
N VAL A 223 -3.59 5.43 16.02
CA VAL A 223 -2.89 6.70 15.81
C VAL A 223 -2.06 7.02 17.05
N GLN A 224 -0.75 7.02 16.88
CA GLN A 224 0.21 7.30 17.96
C GLN A 224 0.63 8.76 17.98
N ARG A 225 0.90 9.32 16.80
CA ARG A 225 1.39 10.71 16.64
C ARG A 225 0.89 11.32 15.35
N ARG A 226 0.65 12.61 15.40
CA ARG A 226 0.55 13.47 14.22
C ARG A 226 1.77 14.37 14.21
N LEU A 227 2.57 14.28 13.16
CA LEU A 227 3.77 15.09 13.00
C LEU A 227 3.44 16.31 12.14
N PRO A 228 3.80 17.53 12.57
CA PRO A 228 3.65 18.69 11.71
C PRO A 228 4.64 18.52 10.54
N ASN A 229 4.11 18.43 9.35
CA ASN A 229 4.94 18.34 8.14
C ASN A 229 5.00 19.70 7.46
N ALA A 230 5.92 20.54 7.90
CA ALA A 230 6.13 21.87 7.35
C ALA A 230 6.73 21.87 5.93
N SER A 231 7.18 20.72 5.44
CA SER A 231 7.97 20.62 4.20
C SER A 231 7.43 19.58 3.21
N SER A 232 6.17 19.12 3.39
CA SER A 232 5.59 18.17 2.44
C SER A 232 5.18 18.86 1.15
N PRO A 233 5.77 18.52 0.01
CA PRO A 233 5.40 19.10 -1.28
C PRO A 233 3.98 18.71 -1.72
N ASP A 234 3.41 17.66 -1.15
CA ASP A 234 2.11 17.09 -1.47
C ASP A 234 0.97 17.54 -0.55
N GLN A 235 1.20 18.56 0.30
CA GLN A 235 0.22 19.09 1.25
C GLN A 235 -0.42 18.00 2.14
N SER A 236 0.38 17.06 2.61
CA SER A 236 -0.03 16.01 3.54
C SER A 236 0.55 16.22 4.94
N ALA A 237 -0.18 15.76 5.96
CA ALA A 237 0.31 15.61 7.31
C ALA A 237 0.83 14.18 7.51
N LEU A 238 1.97 14.04 8.18
CA LEU A 238 2.54 12.75 8.52
C LEU A 238 1.89 12.23 9.80
N VAL A 239 1.35 11.03 9.76
CA VAL A 239 0.71 10.37 10.90
C VAL A 239 1.37 9.02 11.16
N TRP A 240 1.81 8.79 12.39
CA TRP A 240 2.34 7.52 12.83
C TRP A 240 1.25 6.68 13.47
N LEU A 241 1.12 5.46 12.97
CA LEU A 241 0.20 4.45 13.49
C LEU A 241 1.03 3.33 14.12
N SER A 242 0.76 3.04 15.38
CA SER A 242 1.40 1.92 16.07
C SER A 242 0.64 0.62 15.78
N PRO A 243 1.32 -0.50 15.50
CA PRO A 243 0.66 -1.77 15.25
C PRO A 243 -0.03 -2.27 16.51
N GLY A 244 -1.23 -2.82 16.33
CA GLY A 244 -1.98 -3.47 17.41
C GLY A 244 -1.50 -4.89 17.71
N PRO A 245 -2.09 -5.53 18.73
CA PRO A 245 -1.82 -6.92 19.05
C PRO A 245 -2.06 -7.85 17.86
N GLY A 246 -1.14 -8.80 17.64
CA GLY A 246 -1.26 -9.77 16.55
C GLY A 246 -0.80 -9.27 15.17
N ALA A 247 -0.23 -8.08 15.09
CA ALA A 247 0.39 -7.62 13.84
C ALA A 247 1.55 -8.56 13.43
N PRO A 248 1.76 -8.79 12.14
CA PRO A 248 2.93 -9.52 11.64
C PRO A 248 4.24 -8.94 12.18
N ARG A 249 5.27 -9.76 12.32
CA ARG A 249 6.56 -9.31 12.89
C ARG A 249 7.48 -8.69 11.83
N ASP A 250 7.30 -9.07 10.57
CA ASP A 250 8.09 -8.64 9.41
C ASP A 250 7.41 -7.46 8.68
N LEU A 251 7.20 -6.37 9.40
CA LEU A 251 6.47 -5.20 8.89
C LEU A 251 7.39 -4.19 8.18
N LEU A 252 8.66 -4.09 8.58
CA LEU A 252 9.57 -3.06 8.08
C LEU A 252 9.60 -3.00 6.56
N ASP A 253 9.60 -1.77 6.03
CA ASP A 253 9.65 -1.42 4.60
C ASP A 253 8.47 -1.90 3.76
N ARG A 254 7.43 -2.53 4.35
CA ARG A 254 6.22 -2.89 3.62
C ARG A 254 5.32 -1.68 3.40
N PHE A 255 4.77 -1.60 2.21
CA PHE A 255 3.74 -0.62 1.84
C PHE A 255 2.35 -1.14 2.17
N GLY A 256 1.42 -0.20 2.33
CA GLY A 256 0.03 -0.53 2.60
C GLY A 256 -0.88 0.69 2.54
N THR A 257 -2.16 0.44 2.76
CA THR A 257 -3.18 1.47 2.88
C THR A 257 -3.79 1.40 4.27
N ALA A 258 -3.71 2.51 5.00
CA ALA A 258 -4.38 2.67 6.29
C ALA A 258 -5.78 3.26 6.09
N SER A 259 -6.77 2.67 6.76
CA SER A 259 -8.11 3.24 6.93
C SER A 259 -8.22 3.71 8.37
N ILE A 260 -8.13 5.02 8.60
CA ILE A 260 -8.17 5.65 9.93
C ILE A 260 -9.59 6.09 10.22
N GLU A 261 -10.18 5.64 11.32
CA GLU A 261 -11.52 6.04 11.77
C GLU A 261 -11.47 7.46 12.32
N ILE A 262 -12.10 8.41 11.60
CA ILE A 262 -12.05 9.83 11.94
C ILE A 262 -13.37 10.36 12.55
N GLY A 263 -14.35 9.49 12.69
CA GLY A 263 -15.64 9.80 13.30
C GLY A 263 -16.46 8.55 13.58
N PRO A 264 -17.60 8.71 14.27
CA PRO A 264 -18.51 7.60 14.51
C PRO A 264 -19.11 7.11 13.20
N PRO A 265 -19.38 5.80 13.08
CA PRO A 265 -20.05 5.27 11.91
C PRO A 265 -21.42 5.93 11.74
N ARG A 266 -21.76 6.26 10.50
CA ARG A 266 -23.02 6.93 10.16
C ARG A 266 -23.94 6.01 9.38
N ARG A 267 -25.23 6.13 9.63
CA ARG A 267 -26.26 5.41 8.90
C ARG A 267 -26.65 6.20 7.66
N SER A 268 -26.46 5.59 6.49
CA SER A 268 -26.77 6.21 5.20
C SER A 268 -27.49 5.24 4.28
N ALA A 269 -28.20 5.77 3.28
CA ALA A 269 -28.76 4.99 2.20
C ALA A 269 -27.65 4.35 1.39
N ALA A 270 -27.79 3.08 1.06
CA ALA A 270 -26.79 2.29 0.37
C ALA A 270 -27.36 1.50 -0.81
N VAL A 271 -26.58 1.39 -1.87
CA VAL A 271 -26.85 0.51 -3.01
C VAL A 271 -25.72 -0.49 -3.18
N SER A 272 -26.04 -1.68 -3.71
CA SER A 272 -25.00 -2.67 -4.01
C SER A 272 -24.20 -2.25 -5.26
N ASP A 273 -22.94 -2.68 -5.33
CA ASP A 273 -22.06 -2.44 -6.49
C ASP A 273 -22.73 -2.85 -7.82
N SER A 274 -23.50 -3.94 -7.79
CA SER A 274 -24.21 -4.46 -8.96
C SER A 274 -25.30 -3.54 -9.51
N ALA A 275 -25.81 -2.59 -8.70
CA ALA A 275 -26.82 -1.62 -9.16
C ALA A 275 -26.20 -0.40 -9.86
N LEU A 276 -24.90 -0.22 -9.76
CA LEU A 276 -24.17 0.94 -10.28
C LEU A 276 -23.79 0.71 -11.76
N VAL A 277 -24.04 1.72 -12.56
CA VAL A 277 -23.53 1.80 -13.92
C VAL A 277 -22.73 3.09 -14.06
N GLU A 278 -21.46 2.95 -14.36
CA GLU A 278 -20.59 4.07 -14.65
C GLU A 278 -20.62 4.37 -16.15
N ASP A 279 -20.75 5.64 -16.48
CA ASP A 279 -20.69 6.12 -17.84
C ASP A 279 -19.21 6.27 -18.24
N ASP A 280 -18.77 5.46 -19.20
CA ASP A 280 -17.37 5.37 -19.64
C ASP A 280 -16.82 6.69 -20.22
N LEU A 281 -17.68 7.63 -20.60
CA LEU A 281 -17.29 8.91 -21.21
C LEU A 281 -17.20 10.03 -20.18
N THR A 282 -18.15 10.05 -19.23
CA THR A 282 -18.26 11.14 -18.24
C THR A 282 -17.76 10.76 -16.85
N GLY A 283 -17.61 9.46 -16.56
CA GLY A 283 -17.31 8.94 -15.22
C GLY A 283 -18.46 9.11 -14.22
N GLU A 284 -19.66 9.49 -14.71
CA GLU A 284 -20.84 9.63 -13.84
C GLU A 284 -21.42 8.27 -13.48
N CYS A 285 -21.66 8.07 -12.19
CA CYS A 285 -22.36 6.88 -11.70
C CYS A 285 -23.87 7.11 -11.76
N ARG A 286 -24.59 6.10 -12.27
CA ARG A 286 -26.05 6.11 -12.40
C ARG A 286 -26.64 4.84 -11.81
N VAL A 287 -27.88 4.95 -11.33
CA VAL A 287 -28.70 3.81 -10.93
C VAL A 287 -30.02 3.86 -11.67
N ALA A 288 -30.54 2.71 -12.09
CA ALA A 288 -31.86 2.58 -12.65
C ALA A 288 -32.83 2.25 -11.51
N ARG A 289 -33.67 3.19 -11.11
CA ARG A 289 -34.74 2.96 -10.11
C ARG A 289 -36.03 2.53 -10.78
N VAL A 290 -36.80 1.67 -10.15
CA VAL A 290 -38.11 1.23 -10.65
C VAL A 290 -39.18 1.92 -9.81
N ASP A 291 -40.06 2.68 -10.47
CA ASP A 291 -41.17 3.37 -9.83
C ASP A 291 -42.35 2.43 -9.47
N SER A 292 -43.42 2.98 -8.91
CA SER A 292 -44.62 2.21 -8.57
C SER A 292 -45.38 1.69 -9.78
N GLY A 293 -45.21 2.30 -10.96
CA GLY A 293 -45.78 1.89 -12.23
C GLY A 293 -44.97 0.84 -12.98
N GLY A 294 -43.82 0.41 -12.45
CA GLY A 294 -42.94 -0.54 -13.11
C GLY A 294 -42.10 0.12 -14.23
N VAL A 295 -41.88 1.42 -14.18
CA VAL A 295 -41.04 2.15 -15.12
C VAL A 295 -39.64 2.31 -14.55
N ALA A 296 -38.63 1.96 -15.35
CA ALA A 296 -37.22 2.17 -15.01
C ALA A 296 -36.82 3.62 -15.32
N ILE A 297 -36.27 4.33 -14.35
CA ILE A 297 -35.83 5.72 -14.46
C ILE A 297 -34.37 5.81 -14.07
N TRP A 298 -33.52 6.29 -14.97
CA TRP A 298 -32.12 6.55 -14.68
C TRP A 298 -31.94 7.76 -13.80
N THR A 299 -31.16 7.61 -12.78
CA THR A 299 -30.83 8.68 -11.82
C THR A 299 -29.32 8.74 -11.65
N VAL A 300 -28.71 9.91 -11.94
CA VAL A 300 -27.31 10.17 -11.64
C VAL A 300 -27.16 10.26 -10.13
N VAL A 301 -26.19 9.55 -9.59
CA VAL A 301 -25.93 9.49 -8.15
C VAL A 301 -24.51 9.91 -7.84
N ARG A 302 -24.31 10.59 -6.73
CA ARG A 302 -22.99 10.82 -6.15
C ARG A 302 -22.80 9.81 -5.03
N LEU A 303 -21.71 9.05 -5.16
CA LEU A 303 -21.35 8.04 -4.20
C LEU A 303 -20.46 8.62 -3.10
N GLY A 304 -20.60 8.06 -1.91
CA GLY A 304 -19.76 8.33 -0.76
C GLY A 304 -18.81 7.16 -0.47
N LEU A 305 -18.87 6.69 0.77
CA LEU A 305 -18.04 5.58 1.22
C LEU A 305 -18.48 4.25 0.59
N ALA A 306 -17.50 3.39 0.33
CA ALA A 306 -17.74 2.01 -0.10
C ALA A 306 -17.33 1.06 1.02
N ALA A 307 -18.17 0.08 1.33
CA ALA A 307 -17.91 -0.97 2.30
C ALA A 307 -18.67 -2.25 1.93
N ASP A 308 -17.99 -3.39 1.96
CA ASP A 308 -18.55 -4.73 1.82
C ASP A 308 -19.45 -4.91 0.58
N GLY A 309 -19.05 -4.35 -0.60
CA GLY A 309 -19.82 -4.44 -1.84
C GLY A 309 -21.04 -3.50 -1.89
N TRP A 310 -21.07 -2.48 -1.04
CA TRP A 310 -22.11 -1.46 -0.99
C TRP A 310 -21.51 -0.06 -1.05
N HIS A 311 -22.21 0.83 -1.73
CA HIS A 311 -21.86 2.24 -1.81
C HIS A 311 -22.89 3.11 -1.11
N GLU A 312 -22.38 4.08 -0.36
CA GLU A 312 -23.20 5.15 0.24
C GLU A 312 -23.74 6.07 -0.85
N LEU A 313 -25.01 6.40 -0.79
CA LEU A 313 -25.64 7.39 -1.66
C LEU A 313 -25.64 8.76 -0.97
N LEU A 314 -24.95 9.73 -1.58
CA LEU A 314 -24.90 11.10 -1.07
C LEU A 314 -26.00 11.99 -1.67
N THR A 315 -26.15 11.97 -2.99
CA THR A 315 -27.09 12.81 -3.73
C THR A 315 -27.50 12.17 -5.04
N PRO A 316 -28.79 12.17 -5.45
CA PRO A 316 -29.92 12.42 -4.59
C PRO A 316 -30.07 11.33 -3.52
N SER A 317 -30.63 11.66 -2.37
CA SER A 317 -30.96 10.67 -1.35
C SER A 317 -32.13 9.82 -1.84
N LEU A 318 -31.86 8.56 -2.19
CA LEU A 318 -32.91 7.59 -2.44
C LEU A 318 -33.34 6.98 -1.10
N PRO A 319 -34.62 7.05 -0.69
CA PRO A 319 -35.03 6.51 0.58
C PRO A 319 -34.85 4.98 0.63
N PRO A 320 -34.54 4.41 1.80
CA PRO A 320 -34.53 2.97 1.98
C PRO A 320 -35.86 2.34 1.54
N GLY A 321 -35.78 1.20 0.85
CA GLY A 321 -36.96 0.55 0.23
C GLY A 321 -37.15 0.94 -1.23
N THR A 322 -36.45 1.93 -1.78
CA THR A 322 -36.49 2.22 -3.22
C THR A 322 -35.95 1.01 -4.01
N ARG A 323 -36.70 0.58 -5.01
CA ARG A 323 -36.27 -0.53 -5.89
C ARG A 323 -35.25 -0.02 -6.90
N VAL A 324 -34.09 -0.66 -6.97
CA VAL A 324 -33.02 -0.39 -7.94
C VAL A 324 -32.68 -1.67 -8.71
N ILE A 325 -32.43 -1.54 -9.99
CA ILE A 325 -32.11 -2.67 -10.87
C ILE A 325 -30.65 -3.08 -10.61
N VAL A 326 -30.42 -4.37 -10.41
CA VAL A 326 -29.07 -4.94 -10.17
C VAL A 326 -28.62 -5.86 -11.30
N ASP A 327 -29.55 -6.31 -12.14
CA ASP A 327 -29.25 -7.07 -13.36
C ASP A 327 -30.26 -6.74 -14.46
N GLY A 328 -29.77 -6.68 -15.72
CA GLY A 328 -30.57 -6.29 -16.89
C GLY A 328 -30.60 -4.78 -17.16
N GLN A 329 -29.84 -3.96 -16.42
CA GLN A 329 -29.79 -2.51 -16.60
C GLN A 329 -28.95 -2.05 -17.79
N ARG A 330 -27.98 -2.86 -18.25
CA ARG A 330 -27.08 -2.47 -19.36
C ARG A 330 -27.84 -2.35 -20.67
N GLY A 331 -27.75 -1.17 -21.31
CA GLY A 331 -28.46 -0.88 -22.53
C GLY A 331 -29.95 -0.60 -22.36
N LEU A 332 -30.45 -0.49 -21.12
CA LEU A 332 -31.84 -0.18 -20.84
C LEU A 332 -32.11 1.30 -21.17
N PRO A 333 -33.08 1.61 -22.07
CA PRO A 333 -33.51 3.00 -22.31
C PRO A 333 -34.10 3.63 -21.04
N ASP A 334 -34.03 4.94 -20.93
CA ASP A 334 -34.72 5.65 -19.86
C ASP A 334 -36.25 5.61 -20.01
N SER A 335 -36.95 5.65 -18.91
CA SER A 335 -38.41 5.72 -18.84
C SER A 335 -39.15 4.57 -19.55
N ILE A 336 -38.59 3.37 -19.51
CA ILE A 336 -39.18 2.16 -20.09
C ILE A 336 -39.85 1.29 -19.04
N HIS A 337 -40.98 0.63 -19.43
CA HIS A 337 -41.59 -0.39 -18.60
C HIS A 337 -40.73 -1.64 -18.48
N VAL A 338 -40.53 -2.12 -17.29
CA VAL A 338 -39.73 -3.31 -17.00
C VAL A 338 -40.54 -4.37 -16.26
N ARG A 339 -40.21 -5.63 -16.51
CA ARG A 339 -40.74 -6.76 -15.75
C ARG A 339 -39.72 -7.21 -14.71
N VAL A 340 -40.08 -7.07 -13.46
CA VAL A 340 -39.23 -7.55 -12.37
C VAL A 340 -39.28 -9.09 -12.32
N ARG A 341 -38.11 -9.70 -12.39
CA ARG A 341 -37.96 -11.16 -12.11
C ARG A 341 -38.14 -11.41 -10.61
N PRO A 342 -38.81 -12.51 -10.20
CA PRO A 342 -38.95 -12.84 -8.81
C PRO A 342 -37.62 -13.20 -8.14
#